data_38d0db9b4640276292d42f3be1800b8a
#
_entry.id   38d0db9b4640276292d42f3be1800b8a
#
_cell.length_a   1.000
_cell.length_b   1.000
_cell.length_c   1.000
_cell.angle_alpha   90.00
_cell.angle_beta   90.00
_cell.angle_gamma   90.00
#
_symmetry.space_group_name_H-M   'P 1'
#
loop_
_entity.id
_entity.type
_entity.pdbx_description
1 polymer ?
#
loop_
_entity_poly.entity_id
_entity_poly.type
_entity_poly.pdbx_seq_one_letter_code
_entity_poly.pdbx_strand_id
1 'polypeptide(L)'
;LRIHDTYKGENRLYYRLLGTPGFYWDEEENAVSFITRQNALGILLHSPEGLINGIEMRVKDEFESQDPNVKNVARYIGFSSGSICDREPERCSMGTKLNTLVDVVPSIYSKRSKRFKGYAVTEGKFKALHLARRGYMVLNVRGVGNWKDVLPMLEHMKAKGPVTIAFDADAAINSAVARASASLGKALMNHGYEVLYMTWDINDGKGIDDLCNAGLYGRVKLLPADQYMDEVLGLSPAIPATRCI
;
A
#
# COMPACT_ATOMS: atom_id res chain seq x y z
N LEU A 1 3.77 23.15 10.91
CA LEU A 1 2.72 23.42 11.95
C LEU A 1 3.44 23.52 13.29
N ARG A 2 3.64 24.72 13.81
CA ARG A 2 4.17 24.89 15.18
C ARG A 2 3.01 24.69 16.15
N ILE A 3 3.03 23.59 16.88
CA ILE A 3 2.06 23.28 17.95
C ILE A 3 2.48 24.00 19.25
N HIS A 4 3.25 25.06 19.13
CA HIS A 4 3.98 25.66 20.26
C HIS A 4 3.13 26.44 21.27
N ASP A 5 2.02 27.04 20.89
CA ASP A 5 1.41 28.08 21.74
C ASP A 5 0.08 27.75 22.39
N THR A 6 -0.54 26.62 22.04
CA THR A 6 -1.90 26.34 22.48
C THR A 6 -1.99 25.55 23.81
N TYR A 7 -0.88 24.96 24.27
CA TYR A 7 -0.91 24.00 25.40
C TYR A 7 0.19 24.22 26.46
N LYS A 8 0.39 25.46 26.89
CA LYS A 8 1.36 25.81 27.96
C LYS A 8 1.14 25.13 29.33
N GLY A 9 0.25 24.17 29.46
CA GLY A 9 -0.02 23.49 30.72
C GLY A 9 0.02 21.97 30.69
N GLU A 10 0.04 21.34 29.52
CA GLU A 10 -0.06 19.86 29.42
C GLU A 10 1.08 19.24 28.61
N ASN A 11 2.29 19.20 29.18
CA ASN A 11 3.46 18.52 28.61
C ASN A 11 3.19 17.04 28.17
N ARG A 12 2.15 16.40 28.69
CA ARG A 12 1.81 15.01 28.37
C ARG A 12 1.32 14.78 26.92
N LEU A 13 0.71 15.77 26.28
CA LEU A 13 0.20 15.61 24.90
C LEU A 13 1.36 15.65 23.89
N TYR A 14 2.35 16.50 24.10
CA TYR A 14 3.52 16.61 23.25
C TYR A 14 4.29 15.29 23.15
N TYR A 15 4.60 14.70 24.29
CA TYR A 15 5.36 13.44 24.31
C TYR A 15 4.60 12.27 23.67
N ARG A 16 3.26 12.30 23.62
CA ARG A 16 2.47 11.31 22.90
C ARG A 16 2.62 11.39 21.38
N LEU A 17 2.90 12.58 20.84
CA LEU A 17 3.13 12.77 19.41
C LEU A 17 4.47 12.18 18.96
N LEU A 18 5.48 12.15 19.82
CA LEU A 18 6.81 11.62 19.51
C LEU A 18 6.79 10.11 19.20
N GLY A 19 5.79 9.37 19.68
CA GLY A 19 5.54 7.97 19.31
C GLY A 19 4.85 7.79 17.95
N THR A 20 4.51 8.87 17.26
CA THR A 20 3.79 8.85 16.00
C THR A 20 4.75 9.15 14.84
N PRO A 21 4.80 8.31 13.78
CA PRO A 21 5.65 8.58 12.63
C PRO A 21 5.39 9.97 12.03
N GLY A 22 6.46 10.70 11.76
CA GLY A 22 6.42 12.07 11.25
C GLY A 22 6.67 13.13 12.31
N PHE A 23 6.45 12.86 13.60
CA PHE A 23 6.81 13.75 14.70
C PHE A 23 8.19 13.43 15.26
N TYR A 24 8.93 14.44 15.69
CA TYR A 24 10.25 14.33 16.29
C TYR A 24 10.51 15.50 17.23
N TRP A 25 11.52 15.35 18.08
CA TRP A 25 12.02 16.45 18.90
C TRP A 25 13.09 17.21 18.12
N ASP A 26 12.88 18.51 17.93
CA ASP A 26 13.83 19.41 17.29
C ASP A 26 14.71 20.04 18.38
N GLU A 27 15.99 19.71 18.36
CA GLU A 27 16.95 20.13 19.38
C GLU A 27 17.26 21.64 19.28
N GLU A 28 17.21 22.23 18.08
CA GLU A 28 17.44 23.65 17.87
C GLU A 28 16.27 24.50 18.36
N GLU A 29 15.05 24.07 18.02
CA GLU A 29 13.83 24.78 18.41
C GLU A 29 13.36 24.39 19.83
N ASN A 30 13.98 23.40 20.46
CA ASN A 30 13.59 22.80 21.74
C ASN A 30 12.07 22.53 21.81
N ALA A 31 11.55 21.89 20.78
CA ALA A 31 10.12 21.67 20.59
C ALA A 31 9.80 20.41 19.79
N VAL A 32 8.56 19.94 19.92
CA VAL A 32 8.05 18.90 19.01
C VAL A 32 7.80 19.51 17.64
N SER A 33 8.46 18.94 16.65
CA SER A 33 8.34 19.31 15.24
C SER A 33 7.70 18.17 14.43
N PHE A 34 7.24 18.51 13.24
CA PHE A 34 6.62 17.58 12.31
C PHE A 34 7.26 17.71 10.94
N ILE A 35 7.54 16.57 10.30
CA ILE A 35 8.07 16.55 8.94
C ILE A 35 7.09 17.28 8.03
N THR A 36 7.56 18.33 7.36
CA THR A 36 6.80 19.03 6.34
C THR A 36 7.54 18.96 5.01
N ARG A 37 6.79 18.77 3.94
CA ARG A 37 7.27 18.96 2.57
C ARG A 37 6.28 19.84 1.84
N GLN A 38 6.79 20.87 1.16
CA GLN A 38 5.95 21.71 0.32
C GLN A 38 5.47 20.95 -0.90
N ASN A 39 4.27 21.28 -1.38
CA ASN A 39 3.66 20.72 -2.61
C ASN A 39 3.52 19.21 -2.64
N ALA A 40 3.18 18.60 -1.52
CA ALA A 40 2.88 17.19 -1.42
C ALA A 40 1.44 16.95 -0.92
N LEU A 41 0.81 15.89 -1.43
CA LEU A 41 -0.47 15.40 -0.92
C LEU A 41 -0.22 14.37 0.17
N GLY A 42 -0.68 14.67 1.41
CA GLY A 42 -0.65 13.70 2.51
C GLY A 42 -1.75 12.64 2.34
N ILE A 43 -1.36 11.39 2.37
CA ILE A 43 -2.23 10.23 2.24
C ILE A 43 -2.22 9.48 3.56
N LEU A 44 -3.38 9.38 4.21
CA LEU A 44 -3.53 8.65 5.47
C LEU A 44 -3.51 7.14 5.21
N LEU A 45 -2.73 6.43 6.01
CA LEU A 45 -2.66 4.98 6.01
C LEU A 45 -3.45 4.44 7.21
N HIS A 46 -4.21 3.39 7.00
CA HIS A 46 -5.13 2.86 8.02
C HIS A 46 -4.78 1.41 8.39
N SER A 47 -5.01 1.11 9.66
CA SER A 47 -5.03 -0.27 10.15
C SER A 47 -6.32 -0.98 9.74
N PRO A 48 -6.42 -2.31 9.93
CA PRO A 48 -7.66 -3.07 9.73
C PRO A 48 -8.85 -2.58 10.57
N GLU A 49 -8.57 -1.96 11.72
CA GLU A 49 -9.57 -1.39 12.64
C GLU A 49 -10.02 0.01 12.22
N GLY A 50 -9.42 0.56 11.14
CA GLY A 50 -9.72 1.90 10.63
C GLY A 50 -8.98 3.03 11.35
N LEU A 51 -8.00 2.71 12.20
CA LEU A 51 -7.16 3.71 12.87
C LEU A 51 -6.09 4.22 11.90
N ILE A 52 -5.76 5.50 11.99
CA ILE A 52 -4.64 6.08 11.25
C ILE A 52 -3.35 5.61 11.92
N ASN A 53 -2.52 4.87 11.20
CA ASN A 53 -1.25 4.33 11.67
C ASN A 53 -0.04 4.84 10.88
N GLY A 54 -0.25 5.79 9.97
CA GLY A 54 0.82 6.43 9.24
C GLY A 54 0.32 7.43 8.21
N ILE A 55 1.28 8.16 7.65
CA ILE A 55 1.04 9.09 6.55
C ILE A 55 2.09 8.83 5.47
N GLU A 56 1.65 8.83 4.24
CA GLU A 56 2.49 8.82 3.06
C GLU A 56 2.28 10.11 2.27
N MET A 57 3.35 10.67 1.73
CA MET A 57 3.28 11.84 0.86
C MET A 57 3.39 11.43 -0.59
N ARG A 58 2.46 11.88 -1.41
CA ARG A 58 2.65 11.92 -2.86
C ARG A 58 3.24 13.26 -3.24
N VAL A 59 4.48 13.27 -3.69
CA VAL A 59 5.19 14.47 -4.15
C VAL A 59 4.82 14.74 -5.60
N LYS A 60 4.66 16.02 -5.98
CA LYS A 60 4.49 16.40 -7.39
C LYS A 60 5.75 16.06 -8.19
N ASP A 61 5.56 15.69 -9.45
CA ASP A 61 6.64 15.31 -10.39
C ASP A 61 7.65 16.45 -10.66
N GLU A 62 7.28 17.69 -10.34
CA GLU A 62 8.12 18.90 -10.47
C GLU A 62 9.26 18.97 -9.43
N PHE A 63 9.26 18.11 -8.42
CA PHE A 63 10.35 17.96 -7.47
C PHE A 63 11.31 16.84 -7.88
N GLU A 64 11.88 16.99 -9.05
CA GLU A 64 13.12 16.26 -9.36
C GLU A 64 14.19 16.71 -8.36
N SER A 65 14.86 15.75 -7.76
CA SER A 65 15.99 16.06 -6.89
C SER A 65 16.99 16.92 -7.66
N GLN A 66 17.39 18.07 -7.09
CA GLN A 66 18.48 18.85 -7.65
C GLN A 66 19.85 18.14 -7.48
N ASP A 67 19.87 17.01 -6.77
CA ASP A 67 21.05 16.18 -6.63
C ASP A 67 21.20 15.26 -7.86
N PRO A 68 22.22 15.47 -8.72
CA PRO A 68 22.43 14.67 -9.92
C PRO A 68 22.72 13.21 -9.64
N ASN A 69 23.02 12.84 -8.38
CA ASN A 69 23.25 11.46 -7.96
C ASN A 69 21.95 10.72 -7.58
N VAL A 70 20.84 11.43 -7.41
CA VAL A 70 19.53 10.84 -7.10
C VAL A 70 18.77 10.58 -8.39
N LYS A 71 18.97 9.41 -9.00
CA LYS A 71 18.39 9.03 -10.30
C LYS A 71 16.88 8.77 -10.31
N ASN A 72 16.23 8.61 -9.14
CA ASN A 72 14.79 8.39 -9.06
C ASN A 72 14.23 9.02 -7.78
N VAL A 73 13.51 10.10 -7.91
CA VAL A 73 12.70 10.62 -6.80
C VAL A 73 11.50 9.68 -6.61
N ALA A 74 11.42 9.05 -5.45
CA ALA A 74 10.24 8.28 -5.12
C ALA A 74 9.01 9.20 -5.10
N ARG A 75 8.00 8.90 -5.92
CA ARG A 75 6.74 9.67 -5.95
C ARG A 75 5.96 9.58 -4.65
N TYR A 76 6.18 8.52 -3.89
CA TYR A 76 5.56 8.27 -2.59
C TYR A 76 6.62 8.13 -1.51
N ILE A 77 6.55 8.99 -0.50
CA ILE A 77 7.51 9.05 0.59
C ILE A 77 6.74 8.90 1.91
N GLY A 78 7.11 7.90 2.70
CA GLY A 78 6.52 7.73 4.03
C GLY A 78 6.99 8.81 5.01
N PHE A 79 6.11 9.29 5.86
CA PHE A 79 6.48 10.11 6.99
C PHE A 79 7.19 9.24 8.02
N SER A 80 8.52 9.34 8.08
CA SER A 80 9.38 8.54 8.94
C SER A 80 10.40 9.43 9.62
N SER A 81 10.02 10.04 10.73
CA SER A 81 10.90 10.94 11.50
C SER A 81 12.10 10.19 12.07
N GLY A 82 11.96 8.92 12.45
CA GLY A 82 13.08 8.11 12.89
C GLY A 82 14.20 8.01 11.86
N SER A 83 13.86 7.93 10.57
CA SER A 83 14.86 7.92 9.49
C SER A 83 15.57 9.26 9.29
N ILE A 84 14.96 10.37 9.70
CA ILE A 84 15.59 11.70 9.69
C ILE A 84 16.53 11.80 10.89
N CYS A 85 16.06 11.44 12.08
CA CYS A 85 16.87 11.47 13.29
C CYS A 85 18.09 10.53 13.21
N ASP A 86 18.00 9.42 12.50
CA ASP A 86 19.15 8.54 12.22
C ASP A 86 20.22 9.26 11.36
N ARG A 87 19.84 10.18 10.50
CA ARG A 87 20.76 10.92 9.60
C ARG A 87 21.26 12.23 10.18
N GLU A 88 20.45 12.86 11.00
CA GLU A 88 20.70 14.18 11.59
C GLU A 88 20.51 14.12 13.12
N PRO A 89 21.29 13.27 13.85
CA PRO A 89 21.08 13.03 15.28
C PRO A 89 21.32 14.27 16.15
N GLU A 90 22.11 15.22 15.66
CA GLU A 90 22.40 16.48 16.35
C GLU A 90 21.22 17.44 16.34
N ARG A 91 20.38 17.34 15.30
CA ARG A 91 19.23 18.24 15.09
C ARG A 91 17.92 17.62 15.56
N CYS A 92 17.82 16.30 15.53
CA CYS A 92 16.55 15.63 15.66
C CYS A 92 16.68 14.37 16.52
N SER A 93 15.88 14.28 17.56
CA SER A 93 15.79 13.10 18.41
C SER A 93 14.35 12.60 18.56
N MET A 94 14.19 11.45 19.20
CA MET A 94 12.87 10.86 19.52
C MET A 94 11.95 10.63 18.31
N GLY A 95 12.51 10.55 17.09
CA GLY A 95 11.74 10.26 15.88
C GLY A 95 11.27 8.82 15.82
N THR A 96 10.13 8.60 15.18
CA THR A 96 9.53 7.27 15.01
C THR A 96 9.53 6.85 13.54
N LYS A 97 9.94 5.61 13.28
CA LYS A 97 9.93 5.04 11.93
C LYS A 97 8.52 4.64 11.51
N LEU A 98 8.18 4.91 10.25
CA LEU A 98 6.96 4.40 9.66
C LEU A 98 7.16 2.94 9.25
N ASN A 99 6.50 2.03 9.96
CA ASN A 99 6.56 0.59 9.73
C ASN A 99 5.33 0.03 8.99
N THR A 100 4.37 0.88 8.62
CA THR A 100 3.17 0.46 7.90
C THR A 100 3.51 0.14 6.45
N LEU A 101 3.52 -1.12 6.09
CA LEU A 101 3.78 -1.60 4.73
C LEU A 101 2.50 -1.93 3.95
N VAL A 102 1.40 -2.21 4.67
CA VAL A 102 0.08 -2.47 4.11
C VAL A 102 -0.93 -1.50 4.73
N ASP A 103 -1.62 -0.75 3.89
CA ASP A 103 -2.71 0.15 4.26
C ASP A 103 -4.04 -0.54 3.94
N VAL A 104 -4.95 -0.60 4.89
CA VAL A 104 -6.26 -1.25 4.69
C VAL A 104 -7.31 -0.22 4.33
N VAL A 105 -7.89 -0.36 3.14
CA VAL A 105 -8.98 0.49 2.67
C VAL A 105 -10.30 -0.29 2.77
N PRO A 106 -11.19 0.11 3.67
CA PRO A 106 -12.43 -0.64 3.90
C PRO A 106 -13.36 -0.54 2.68
N SER A 107 -14.05 -1.65 2.41
CA SER A 107 -15.16 -1.67 1.45
C SER A 107 -16.26 -0.70 1.89
N ILE A 108 -16.90 -0.03 0.93
CA ILE A 108 -18.13 0.74 1.20
C ILE A 108 -19.32 -0.17 1.58
N TYR A 109 -19.20 -1.47 1.35
CA TYR A 109 -20.22 -2.45 1.71
C TYR A 109 -19.79 -3.28 2.91
N SER A 110 -20.70 -3.51 3.84
CA SER A 110 -20.50 -4.44 4.95
C SER A 110 -20.13 -5.85 4.45
N LYS A 111 -19.27 -6.56 5.17
CA LYS A 111 -18.89 -7.95 4.90
C LYS A 111 -20.10 -8.92 4.81
N ARG A 112 -21.25 -8.54 5.39
CA ARG A 112 -22.52 -9.30 5.33
C ARG A 112 -23.34 -8.99 4.08
N SER A 113 -22.98 -7.94 3.33
CA SER A 113 -23.70 -7.54 2.12
C SER A 113 -23.39 -8.48 0.95
N LYS A 114 -24.39 -8.81 0.13
CA LYS A 114 -24.20 -9.52 -1.15
C LYS A 114 -23.31 -8.74 -2.15
N ARG A 115 -23.07 -7.45 -1.89
CA ARG A 115 -22.20 -6.60 -2.72
C ARG A 115 -20.74 -6.63 -2.26
N PHE A 116 -20.46 -7.26 -1.13
CA PHE A 116 -19.08 -7.50 -0.70
C PHE A 116 -18.47 -8.61 -1.55
N LYS A 117 -17.34 -8.32 -2.19
CA LYS A 117 -16.69 -9.21 -3.17
C LYS A 117 -15.47 -9.93 -2.61
N GLY A 118 -15.19 -9.80 -1.32
CA GLY A 118 -13.99 -10.35 -0.70
C GLY A 118 -12.88 -9.31 -0.57
N TYR A 119 -11.65 -9.77 -0.68
CA TYR A 119 -10.45 -8.96 -0.46
C TYR A 119 -9.76 -8.68 -1.79
N ALA A 120 -9.12 -7.52 -1.89
CA ALA A 120 -8.27 -7.22 -3.04
C ALA A 120 -6.90 -6.72 -2.58
N VAL A 121 -5.85 -7.00 -3.34
CA VAL A 121 -4.50 -6.49 -3.12
C VAL A 121 -4.12 -5.65 -4.32
N THR A 122 -3.67 -4.43 -4.07
CA THR A 122 -3.20 -3.51 -5.12
C THR A 122 -2.04 -2.65 -4.62
N GLU A 123 -1.39 -1.94 -5.52
CA GLU A 123 -0.39 -0.93 -5.20
C GLU A 123 -0.95 0.47 -5.49
N GLY A 124 -0.94 1.32 -4.47
CA GLY A 124 -1.36 2.72 -4.57
C GLY A 124 -2.77 2.99 -4.05
N LYS A 125 -2.87 4.05 -3.22
CA LYS A 125 -4.10 4.42 -2.51
C LYS A 125 -5.28 4.70 -3.42
N PHE A 126 -5.06 5.37 -4.57
CA PHE A 126 -6.14 5.71 -5.48
C PHE A 126 -6.76 4.47 -6.12
N LYS A 127 -5.96 3.51 -6.53
CA LYS A 127 -6.41 2.20 -7.02
C LYS A 127 -7.23 1.48 -5.95
N ALA A 128 -6.73 1.49 -4.71
CA ALA A 128 -7.42 0.88 -3.58
C ALA A 128 -8.79 1.51 -3.32
N LEU A 129 -8.92 2.84 -3.40
CA LEU A 129 -10.19 3.54 -3.25
C LEU A 129 -11.20 3.15 -4.33
N HIS A 130 -10.75 3.00 -5.58
CA HIS A 130 -11.61 2.55 -6.67
C HIS A 130 -12.13 1.12 -6.47
N LEU A 131 -11.28 0.21 -6.00
CA LEU A 131 -11.67 -1.17 -5.69
C LEU A 131 -12.61 -1.25 -4.47
N ALA A 132 -12.34 -0.44 -3.43
CA ALA A 132 -13.19 -0.37 -2.24
C ALA A 132 -14.62 0.06 -2.57
N ARG A 133 -14.78 1.03 -3.48
CA ARG A 133 -16.10 1.46 -4.01
C ARG A 133 -16.82 0.35 -4.78
N ARG A 134 -16.09 -0.66 -5.27
CA ARG A 134 -16.64 -1.81 -6.00
C ARG A 134 -16.89 -3.04 -5.12
N GLY A 135 -16.71 -2.90 -3.82
CA GLY A 135 -17.09 -3.91 -2.85
C GLY A 135 -15.95 -4.75 -2.30
N TYR A 136 -14.71 -4.42 -2.58
CA TYR A 136 -13.56 -5.09 -2.00
C TYR A 136 -13.10 -4.43 -0.70
N MET A 137 -12.68 -5.23 0.26
CA MET A 137 -11.78 -4.79 1.33
C MET A 137 -10.38 -4.82 0.77
N VAL A 138 -9.69 -3.69 0.69
CA VAL A 138 -8.46 -3.60 -0.08
C VAL A 138 -7.23 -3.49 0.82
N LEU A 139 -6.24 -4.33 0.56
CA LEU A 139 -4.90 -4.27 1.11
C LEU A 139 -4.02 -3.55 0.09
N ASN A 140 -3.71 -2.30 0.38
CA ASN A 140 -2.87 -1.47 -0.44
C ASN A 140 -1.41 -1.62 0.02
N VAL A 141 -0.58 -2.27 -0.80
CA VAL A 141 0.85 -2.41 -0.54
C VAL A 141 1.61 -1.16 -0.99
N ARG A 142 2.58 -0.73 -0.19
CA ARG A 142 3.44 0.40 -0.49
C ARG A 142 4.65 -0.05 -1.31
N GLY A 143 4.42 -0.35 -2.59
CA GLY A 143 5.34 -1.01 -3.50
C GLY A 143 5.09 -2.52 -3.57
N VAL A 144 5.07 -3.05 -4.79
CA VAL A 144 4.78 -4.48 -5.06
C VAL A 144 5.72 -5.44 -4.30
N GLY A 145 6.94 -5.01 -3.97
CA GLY A 145 7.89 -5.80 -3.17
C GLY A 145 7.45 -6.09 -1.73
N ASN A 146 6.52 -5.28 -1.18
CA ASN A 146 6.00 -5.43 0.18
C ASN A 146 4.83 -6.43 0.27
N TRP A 147 4.62 -7.24 -0.75
CA TRP A 147 3.55 -8.24 -0.79
C TRP A 147 3.59 -9.25 0.36
N LYS A 148 4.75 -9.46 0.98
CA LYS A 148 4.95 -10.43 2.08
C LYS A 148 4.11 -10.11 3.30
N ASP A 149 3.77 -8.84 3.51
CA ASP A 149 2.96 -8.39 4.66
C ASP A 149 1.45 -8.57 4.43
N VAL A 150 1.03 -8.94 3.22
CA VAL A 150 -0.38 -9.17 2.88
C VAL A 150 -0.95 -10.36 3.65
N LEU A 151 -0.22 -11.48 3.70
CA LEU A 151 -0.70 -12.69 4.35
C LEU A 151 -0.88 -12.50 5.87
N PRO A 152 0.12 -12.00 6.64
CA PRO A 152 -0.07 -11.69 8.06
C PRO A 152 -1.25 -10.74 8.30
N MET A 153 -1.47 -9.79 7.40
CA MET A 153 -2.59 -8.85 7.51
C MET A 153 -3.94 -9.53 7.32
N LEU A 154 -4.07 -10.42 6.33
CA LEU A 154 -5.29 -11.21 6.10
C LEU A 154 -5.60 -12.13 7.30
N GLU A 155 -4.58 -12.76 7.87
CA GLU A 155 -4.70 -13.59 9.07
C GLU A 155 -5.16 -12.77 10.28
N HIS A 156 -4.54 -11.61 10.52
CA HIS A 156 -4.95 -10.68 11.58
C HIS A 156 -6.43 -10.26 11.43
N MET A 157 -6.85 -9.97 10.20
CA MET A 157 -8.24 -9.63 9.88
C MET A 157 -9.20 -10.83 9.94
N LYS A 158 -8.70 -12.04 10.16
CA LYS A 158 -9.46 -13.29 10.06
C LYS A 158 -10.24 -13.36 8.75
N ALA A 159 -9.57 -13.00 7.66
CA ALA A 159 -10.14 -12.91 6.33
C ALA A 159 -10.62 -14.27 5.85
N LYS A 160 -11.83 -14.31 5.27
CA LYS A 160 -12.41 -15.51 4.67
C LYS A 160 -12.96 -15.16 3.29
N GLY A 161 -12.77 -16.07 2.33
CA GLY A 161 -13.23 -15.90 0.95
C GLY A 161 -12.10 -15.55 -0.03
N PRO A 162 -12.45 -15.19 -1.26
CA PRO A 162 -11.48 -14.97 -2.32
C PRO A 162 -10.62 -13.73 -2.06
N VAL A 163 -9.36 -13.83 -2.50
CA VAL A 163 -8.41 -12.71 -2.54
C VAL A 163 -8.10 -12.41 -4.00
N THR A 164 -8.37 -11.20 -4.43
CA THR A 164 -8.14 -10.75 -5.81
C THR A 164 -6.88 -9.89 -5.88
N ILE A 165 -5.92 -10.27 -6.71
CA ILE A 165 -4.71 -9.48 -6.98
C ILE A 165 -4.99 -8.54 -8.16
N ALA A 166 -4.81 -7.23 -7.96
CA ALA A 166 -5.09 -6.19 -8.93
C ALA A 166 -3.88 -5.24 -9.04
N PHE A 167 -2.73 -5.77 -9.46
CA PHE A 167 -1.55 -4.98 -9.79
C PHE A 167 -1.69 -4.37 -11.19
N ASP A 168 -0.72 -3.54 -11.59
CA ASP A 168 -0.76 -2.87 -12.88
C ASP A 168 -0.75 -3.84 -14.05
N ALA A 169 -1.37 -3.46 -15.17
CA ALA A 169 -1.48 -4.28 -16.38
C ALA A 169 -0.13 -4.57 -17.05
N ASP A 170 0.94 -3.87 -16.63
CA ASP A 170 2.28 -4.07 -17.18
C ASP A 170 3.00 -5.32 -16.64
N ALA A 171 2.33 -6.17 -15.88
CA ALA A 171 2.91 -7.41 -15.34
C ALA A 171 3.55 -8.30 -16.43
N ALA A 172 3.00 -8.35 -17.63
CA ALA A 172 3.55 -9.11 -18.75
C ALA A 172 4.94 -8.60 -19.21
N ILE A 173 5.24 -7.33 -19.01
CA ILE A 173 6.48 -6.68 -19.47
C ILE A 173 7.37 -6.20 -18.33
N ASN A 174 6.83 -6.08 -17.11
CA ASN A 174 7.53 -5.66 -15.91
C ASN A 174 7.83 -6.86 -15.02
N SER A 175 9.05 -7.37 -15.09
CA SER A 175 9.46 -8.57 -14.36
C SER A 175 9.35 -8.45 -12.83
N ALA A 176 9.41 -7.25 -12.26
CA ALA A 176 9.23 -7.04 -10.82
C ALA A 176 7.77 -7.22 -10.41
N VAL A 177 6.83 -6.66 -11.19
CA VAL A 177 5.39 -6.83 -10.99
C VAL A 177 4.99 -8.29 -11.22
N ALA A 178 5.48 -8.91 -12.30
CA ALA A 178 5.25 -10.33 -12.59
C ALA A 178 5.65 -11.24 -11.43
N ARG A 179 6.89 -11.08 -10.94
CA ARG A 179 7.41 -11.87 -9.81
C ARG A 179 6.63 -11.65 -8.53
N ALA A 180 6.29 -10.40 -8.21
CA ALA A 180 5.50 -10.08 -7.02
C ALA A 180 4.10 -10.69 -7.10
N SER A 181 3.42 -10.57 -8.24
CA SER A 181 2.12 -11.18 -8.52
C SER A 181 2.15 -12.69 -8.35
N ALA A 182 3.10 -13.38 -8.99
CA ALA A 182 3.24 -14.82 -8.91
C ALA A 182 3.54 -15.30 -7.48
N SER A 183 4.47 -14.61 -6.79
CA SER A 183 4.88 -14.97 -5.44
C SER A 183 3.75 -14.78 -4.43
N LEU A 184 3.02 -13.67 -4.52
CA LEU A 184 1.86 -13.40 -3.68
C LEU A 184 0.76 -14.43 -3.90
N GLY A 185 0.40 -14.70 -5.17
CA GLY A 185 -0.62 -15.67 -5.50
C GLY A 185 -0.28 -17.05 -4.98
N LYS A 186 0.97 -17.51 -5.17
CA LYS A 186 1.44 -18.80 -4.64
C LYS A 186 1.38 -18.85 -3.11
N ALA A 187 1.79 -17.78 -2.43
CA ALA A 187 1.73 -17.70 -0.97
C ALA A 187 0.27 -17.80 -0.48
N LEU A 188 -0.65 -17.08 -1.09
CA LEU A 188 -2.08 -17.10 -0.73
C LEU A 188 -2.71 -18.47 -0.97
N MET A 189 -2.45 -19.11 -2.13
CA MET A 189 -2.94 -20.46 -2.42
C MET A 189 -2.42 -21.49 -1.44
N ASN A 190 -1.15 -21.41 -1.06
CA ASN A 190 -0.56 -22.32 -0.06
C ASN A 190 -1.20 -22.19 1.33
N HIS A 191 -1.82 -21.04 1.63
CA HIS A 191 -2.57 -20.80 2.87
C HIS A 191 -4.09 -21.03 2.71
N GLY A 192 -4.51 -21.63 1.61
CA GLY A 192 -5.89 -22.07 1.37
C GLY A 192 -6.84 -20.97 0.90
N TYR A 193 -6.34 -19.83 0.47
CA TYR A 193 -7.19 -18.81 -0.16
C TYR A 193 -7.49 -19.18 -1.61
N GLU A 194 -8.74 -18.94 -2.04
CA GLU A 194 -9.08 -18.83 -3.45
C GLU A 194 -8.47 -17.55 -3.99
N VAL A 195 -7.65 -17.63 -5.06
CA VAL A 195 -6.93 -16.50 -5.63
C VAL A 195 -7.42 -16.20 -7.02
N LEU A 196 -7.80 -14.94 -7.22
CA LEU A 196 -8.21 -14.40 -8.51
C LEU A 196 -7.25 -13.27 -8.91
N TYR A 197 -7.12 -13.03 -10.21
CA TYR A 197 -6.37 -11.90 -10.76
C TYR A 197 -7.28 -11.01 -11.59
N MET A 198 -7.18 -9.70 -11.40
CA MET A 198 -7.73 -8.73 -12.33
C MET A 198 -6.75 -8.51 -13.47
N THR A 199 -7.24 -8.59 -14.69
CA THR A 199 -6.45 -8.30 -15.90
C THR A 199 -7.28 -7.49 -16.89
N TRP A 200 -6.61 -6.68 -17.67
CA TRP A 200 -7.17 -5.83 -18.71
C TRP A 200 -6.09 -5.48 -19.75
N ASP A 201 -6.51 -4.95 -20.89
CA ASP A 201 -5.57 -4.46 -21.90
C ASP A 201 -4.84 -3.21 -21.37
N ILE A 202 -3.51 -3.21 -21.43
CA ILE A 202 -2.67 -2.07 -21.01
C ILE A 202 -2.97 -0.79 -21.81
N ASN A 203 -3.48 -0.93 -23.03
CA ASN A 203 -3.91 0.20 -23.85
C ASN A 203 -5.17 0.90 -23.31
N ASP A 204 -5.96 0.23 -22.49
CA ASP A 204 -7.11 0.82 -21.81
C ASP A 204 -6.71 1.63 -20.57
N GLY A 205 -5.51 1.42 -20.05
CA GLY A 205 -4.93 2.09 -18.90
C GLY A 205 -3.92 1.22 -18.17
N LYS A 206 -2.93 1.84 -17.53
CA LYS A 206 -1.91 1.10 -16.78
C LYS A 206 -2.48 0.56 -15.47
N GLY A 207 -3.14 1.41 -14.70
CA GLY A 207 -3.71 1.09 -13.40
C GLY A 207 -5.23 0.90 -13.45
N ILE A 208 -5.78 0.20 -12.46
CA ILE A 208 -7.24 0.03 -12.33
C ILE A 208 -7.97 1.38 -12.14
N ASP A 209 -7.31 2.38 -11.58
CA ASP A 209 -7.81 3.74 -11.44
C ASP A 209 -7.97 4.43 -12.80
N ASP A 210 -7.06 4.21 -13.76
CA ASP A 210 -7.18 4.74 -15.13
C ASP A 210 -8.43 4.19 -15.81
N LEU A 211 -8.66 2.87 -15.75
CA LEU A 211 -9.87 2.25 -16.29
C LEU A 211 -11.15 2.79 -15.65
N CYS A 212 -11.10 2.97 -14.33
CA CYS A 212 -12.25 3.48 -13.59
C CYS A 212 -12.59 4.91 -13.98
N ASN A 213 -11.60 5.76 -14.14
CA ASN A 213 -11.73 7.16 -14.53
C ASN A 213 -12.23 7.29 -15.98
N ALA A 214 -11.77 6.38 -16.85
CA ALA A 214 -12.23 6.30 -18.25
C ALA A 214 -13.60 5.61 -18.42
N GLY A 215 -14.24 5.10 -17.36
CA GLY A 215 -15.50 4.36 -17.45
C GLY A 215 -15.36 2.95 -18.03
N LEU A 216 -14.13 2.43 -18.14
CA LEU A 216 -13.81 1.16 -18.82
C LEU A 216 -13.72 -0.03 -17.87
N TYR A 217 -14.11 0.11 -16.60
CA TYR A 217 -14.03 -0.99 -15.62
C TYR A 217 -14.72 -2.28 -16.07
N GLY A 218 -15.73 -2.19 -16.92
CA GLY A 218 -16.43 -3.35 -17.50
C GLY A 218 -15.54 -4.26 -18.37
N ARG A 219 -14.35 -3.78 -18.77
CA ARG A 219 -13.35 -4.56 -19.53
C ARG A 219 -12.42 -5.40 -18.65
N VAL A 220 -12.47 -5.19 -17.34
CA VAL A 220 -11.67 -5.98 -16.38
C VAL A 220 -12.16 -7.43 -16.38
N LYS A 221 -11.25 -8.35 -16.58
CA LYS A 221 -11.48 -9.79 -16.46
C LYS A 221 -10.95 -10.29 -15.13
N LEU A 222 -11.63 -11.27 -14.55
CA LEU A 222 -11.16 -12.01 -13.39
C LEU A 222 -10.71 -13.39 -13.86
N LEU A 223 -9.44 -13.70 -13.66
CA LEU A 223 -8.85 -14.98 -14.02
C LEU A 223 -8.50 -15.75 -12.74
N PRO A 224 -8.77 -17.06 -12.67
CA PRO A 224 -8.18 -17.94 -11.67
C PRO A 224 -6.65 -17.90 -11.71
N ALA A 225 -6.00 -18.23 -10.60
CA ALA A 225 -4.55 -18.10 -10.49
C ALA A 225 -3.76 -18.93 -11.50
N ASP A 226 -4.18 -20.15 -11.76
CA ASP A 226 -3.59 -21.06 -12.75
C ASP A 226 -3.67 -20.48 -14.16
N GLN A 227 -4.84 -20.00 -14.56
CA GLN A 227 -5.06 -19.38 -15.86
C GLN A 227 -4.23 -18.10 -16.03
N TYR A 228 -4.15 -17.25 -15.00
CA TYR A 228 -3.34 -16.04 -15.04
C TYR A 228 -1.84 -16.35 -15.17
N MET A 229 -1.35 -17.36 -14.42
CA MET A 229 0.05 -17.76 -14.48
C MET A 229 0.44 -18.25 -15.87
N ASP A 230 -0.44 -19.01 -16.53
CA ASP A 230 -0.21 -19.54 -17.87
C ASP A 230 -0.37 -18.45 -18.95
N GLU A 231 -1.53 -17.81 -19.01
CA GLU A 231 -1.90 -16.90 -20.11
C GLU A 231 -1.18 -15.56 -20.07
N VAL A 232 -0.94 -15.01 -18.85
CA VAL A 232 -0.40 -13.66 -18.69
C VAL A 232 1.10 -13.67 -18.37
N LEU A 233 1.53 -14.59 -17.52
CA LEU A 233 2.93 -14.66 -17.11
C LEU A 233 3.76 -15.69 -17.88
N GLY A 234 3.13 -16.54 -18.70
CA GLY A 234 3.82 -17.61 -19.43
C GLY A 234 4.47 -18.64 -18.52
N LEU A 235 3.97 -18.79 -17.30
CA LEU A 235 4.44 -19.74 -16.30
C LEU A 235 3.50 -20.95 -16.31
N SER A 236 3.87 -22.04 -17.00
CA SER A 236 3.08 -23.25 -16.97
C SER A 236 2.84 -23.72 -15.52
N PRO A 237 1.63 -24.10 -15.13
CA PRO A 237 1.36 -24.65 -13.82
C PRO A 237 2.22 -25.89 -13.61
N ALA A 238 2.98 -25.92 -12.50
CA ALA A 238 3.67 -27.15 -12.11
C ALA A 238 2.61 -28.26 -11.99
N ILE A 239 2.71 -29.29 -12.82
CA ILE A 239 1.83 -30.46 -12.74
C ILE A 239 1.86 -30.95 -11.30
N PRO A 240 0.73 -30.97 -10.57
CA PRO A 240 0.72 -31.51 -9.22
C PRO A 240 1.20 -32.94 -9.31
N ALA A 241 2.24 -33.28 -8.53
CA ALA A 241 2.70 -34.67 -8.45
C ALA A 241 1.50 -35.52 -8.06
N THR A 242 1.06 -36.33 -9.00
CA THR A 242 0.00 -37.34 -8.82
C THR A 242 0.40 -38.13 -7.57
N ARG A 243 -0.35 -38.00 -6.48
CA ARG A 243 -0.21 -38.92 -5.37
C ARG A 243 -0.51 -40.31 -5.91
N CYS A 244 0.54 -41.10 -6.13
CA CYS A 244 0.37 -42.51 -6.30
C CYS A 244 -0.27 -43.07 -5.01
N ILE A 245 -1.44 -43.65 -5.17
CA ILE A 245 -2.19 -44.39 -4.15
C ILE A 245 -1.43 -45.68 -3.86
#